data_c2d5c7369b7583c54dace5ad76177572
#
_entry.id   c2d5c7369b7583c54dace5ad76177572
#
_cell.length_a   1.000
_cell.length_b   1.000
_cell.length_c   1.000
_cell.angle_alpha   90.00
_cell.angle_beta   90.00
_cell.angle_gamma   90.00
#
_symmetry.space_group_name_H-M   'P 1'
#
loop_
_entity.id
_entity.type
_entity.pdbx_description
1 polymer ?
#
loop_
_entity_poly.entity_id
_entity_poly.type
_entity_poly.pdbx_seq_one_letter_code
_entity_poly.pdbx_strand_id
1 'polypeptide(L)'
;MSQFRLIVNGSISAVAFLVAATAVRPSALLTLVWASARPFGLINLVPLPGWAQFIAGFLLLDLSFYSWHIANHKFPWLWRFHNVHHIDPDLDVSTGLRFHFGEVLLSTLFRVVQVSLIGTSFATFVAYEVVFQCFSPTAICGCPFAWNAG
;
A
#
# COMPACT_ATOMS: atom_id res chain seq x y z
N MET A 1 14.79 -1.09 -24.09
CA MET A 1 15.15 -0.97 -22.65
C MET A 1 16.63 -1.30 -22.47
N SER A 2 17.44 -0.46 -21.81
CA SER A 2 18.86 -0.77 -21.64
C SER A 2 19.03 -1.84 -20.53
N GLN A 3 19.98 -2.77 -20.71
CA GLN A 3 20.29 -3.81 -19.71
C GLN A 3 20.62 -3.20 -18.33
N PHE A 4 21.23 -2.03 -18.32
CA PHE A 4 21.55 -1.30 -17.09
C PHE A 4 20.28 -0.93 -16.30
N ARG A 5 19.21 -0.45 -16.96
CA ARG A 5 17.93 -0.12 -16.30
C ARG A 5 17.28 -1.36 -15.68
N LEU A 6 17.31 -2.50 -16.38
CA LEU A 6 16.79 -3.75 -15.83
C LEU A 6 17.54 -4.20 -14.57
N ILE A 7 18.86 -4.08 -14.56
CA ILE A 7 19.68 -4.44 -13.38
C ILE A 7 19.36 -3.52 -12.21
N VAL A 8 19.29 -2.20 -12.43
CA VAL A 8 18.98 -1.23 -11.36
C VAL A 8 17.57 -1.46 -10.83
N ASN A 9 16.57 -1.57 -11.71
CA ASN A 9 15.19 -1.82 -11.28
C ASN A 9 15.06 -3.15 -10.55
N GLY A 10 15.68 -4.21 -11.05
CA GLY A 10 15.70 -5.52 -10.41
C GLY A 10 16.37 -5.52 -9.03
N SER A 11 17.48 -4.79 -8.87
CA SER A 11 18.17 -4.68 -7.58
C SER A 11 17.34 -3.93 -6.54
N ILE A 12 16.73 -2.80 -6.92
CA ILE A 12 15.85 -2.02 -6.02
C ILE A 12 14.62 -2.86 -5.64
N SER A 13 14.02 -3.53 -6.62
CA SER A 13 12.86 -4.41 -6.38
C SER A 13 13.21 -5.59 -5.48
N ALA A 14 14.40 -6.18 -5.61
CA ALA A 14 14.85 -7.28 -4.75
C ALA A 14 15.00 -6.82 -3.29
N VAL A 15 15.60 -5.64 -3.05
CA VAL A 15 15.70 -5.06 -1.70
C VAL A 15 14.33 -4.77 -1.12
N ALA A 16 13.44 -4.13 -1.89
CA ALA A 16 12.08 -3.84 -1.46
C ALA A 16 11.30 -5.14 -1.15
N PHE A 17 11.46 -6.18 -1.96
CA PHE A 17 10.86 -7.49 -1.73
C PHE A 17 11.37 -8.16 -0.44
N LEU A 18 12.68 -8.11 -0.18
CA LEU A 18 13.26 -8.64 1.05
C LEU A 18 12.70 -7.92 2.29
N VAL A 19 12.65 -6.59 2.25
CA VAL A 19 12.04 -5.79 3.34
C VAL A 19 10.56 -6.14 3.50
N ALA A 20 9.82 -6.26 2.40
CA ALA A 20 8.42 -6.66 2.44
C ALA A 20 8.24 -8.06 3.05
N ALA A 21 9.07 -9.02 2.67
CA ALA A 21 8.97 -10.41 3.17
C ALA A 21 9.35 -10.54 4.65
N THR A 22 10.37 -9.81 5.11
CA THR A 22 10.92 -9.96 6.47
C THR A 22 10.30 -9.02 7.50
N ALA A 23 9.86 -7.83 7.11
CA ALA A 23 9.31 -6.85 8.03
C ALA A 23 7.81 -6.63 7.82
N VAL A 24 7.37 -6.41 6.57
CA VAL A 24 5.99 -6.01 6.27
C VAL A 24 4.99 -7.13 6.52
N ARG A 25 5.21 -8.29 5.90
CA ARG A 25 4.26 -9.41 5.99
C ARG A 25 4.11 -9.92 7.42
N PRO A 26 5.18 -10.17 8.19
CA PRO A 26 5.04 -10.61 9.58
C PRO A 26 4.35 -9.57 10.45
N SER A 27 4.68 -8.29 10.34
CA SER A 27 4.05 -7.24 11.14
C SER A 27 2.56 -7.06 10.80
N ALA A 28 2.20 -7.10 9.52
CA ALA A 28 0.81 -7.04 9.09
C ALA A 28 0.00 -8.23 9.61
N LEU A 29 0.54 -9.46 9.52
CA LEU A 29 -0.11 -10.65 10.03
C LEU A 29 -0.28 -10.61 11.55
N LEU A 30 0.76 -10.24 12.30
CA LEU A 30 0.68 -10.10 13.75
C LEU A 30 -0.34 -9.06 14.17
N THR A 31 -0.37 -7.91 13.49
CA THR A 31 -1.36 -6.86 13.74
C THR A 31 -2.78 -7.34 13.46
N LEU A 32 -2.97 -8.07 12.37
CA LEU A 32 -4.27 -8.58 11.97
C LEU A 32 -4.78 -9.63 12.95
N VAL A 33 -3.92 -10.56 13.40
CA VAL A 33 -4.24 -11.54 14.43
C VAL A 33 -4.59 -10.84 15.75
N TRP A 34 -3.79 -9.84 16.14
CA TRP A 34 -4.04 -9.07 17.34
C TRP A 34 -5.37 -8.28 17.27
N ALA A 35 -5.64 -7.61 16.15
CA ALA A 35 -6.86 -6.83 15.94
C ALA A 35 -8.11 -7.71 15.88
N SER A 36 -8.03 -8.88 15.23
CA SER A 36 -9.16 -9.81 15.12
C SER A 36 -9.56 -10.46 16.45
N ALA A 37 -8.62 -10.54 17.41
CA ALA A 37 -8.88 -11.09 18.75
C ALA A 37 -9.54 -10.08 19.69
N ARG A 38 -9.76 -8.83 19.27
CA ARG A 38 -10.25 -7.75 20.14
C ARG A 38 -11.36 -6.95 19.44
N PRO A 39 -12.47 -6.61 20.13
CA PRO A 39 -13.53 -5.76 19.58
C PRO A 39 -13.08 -4.29 19.55
N PHE A 40 -11.92 -4.02 18.97
CA PHE A 40 -11.35 -2.67 18.85
C PHE A 40 -11.45 -2.18 17.41
N GLY A 41 -11.62 -0.89 17.23
CA GLY A 41 -11.63 -0.24 15.92
C GLY A 41 -12.99 0.35 15.53
N LEU A 42 -12.96 1.25 14.55
CA LEU A 42 -14.10 2.05 14.12
C LEU A 42 -15.33 1.21 13.73
N ILE A 43 -15.09 0.07 13.06
CA ILE A 43 -16.19 -0.81 12.61
C ILE A 43 -16.92 -1.45 13.79
N ASN A 44 -16.21 -1.71 14.87
CA ASN A 44 -16.77 -2.36 16.05
C ASN A 44 -17.51 -1.39 17.00
N LEU A 45 -17.48 -0.08 16.74
CA LEU A 45 -18.22 0.92 17.50
C LEU A 45 -19.74 0.88 17.23
N VAL A 46 -20.14 0.35 16.07
CA VAL A 46 -21.54 0.28 15.64
C VAL A 46 -21.89 -1.19 15.40
N PRO A 47 -22.99 -1.71 15.95
CA PRO A 47 -23.45 -3.08 15.73
C PRO A 47 -24.01 -3.22 14.31
N LEU A 48 -23.13 -3.43 13.34
CA LEU A 48 -23.49 -3.65 11.94
C LEU A 48 -23.61 -5.16 11.63
N PRO A 49 -24.50 -5.56 10.71
CA PRO A 49 -24.51 -6.93 10.21
C PRO A 49 -23.19 -7.21 9.45
N GLY A 50 -22.76 -8.48 9.41
CA GLY A 50 -21.43 -8.87 8.90
C GLY A 50 -21.14 -8.39 7.47
N TRP A 51 -22.14 -8.41 6.58
CA TRP A 51 -21.95 -7.88 5.22
C TRP A 51 -21.69 -6.36 5.20
N ALA A 52 -22.34 -5.59 6.08
CA ALA A 52 -22.13 -4.14 6.18
C ALA A 52 -20.75 -3.83 6.80
N GLN A 53 -20.31 -4.62 7.79
CA GLN A 53 -18.95 -4.53 8.33
C GLN A 53 -17.90 -4.81 7.25
N PHE A 54 -18.15 -5.82 6.39
CA PHE A 54 -17.26 -6.13 5.26
C PHE A 54 -17.14 -4.96 4.29
N ILE A 55 -18.26 -4.41 3.83
CA ILE A 55 -18.27 -3.28 2.89
C ILE A 55 -17.64 -2.04 3.51
N ALA A 56 -18.04 -1.68 4.73
CA ALA A 56 -17.49 -0.52 5.44
C ALA A 56 -15.98 -0.66 5.65
N GLY A 57 -15.51 -1.85 6.05
CA GLY A 57 -14.09 -2.14 6.23
C GLY A 57 -13.31 -2.01 4.93
N PHE A 58 -13.83 -2.56 3.85
CA PHE A 58 -13.21 -2.46 2.54
C PHE A 58 -13.07 -1.00 2.08
N LEU A 59 -14.14 -0.22 2.18
CA LEU A 59 -14.15 1.19 1.80
C LEU A 59 -13.24 2.05 2.68
N LEU A 60 -13.19 1.79 3.99
CA LEU A 60 -12.30 2.51 4.91
C LEU A 60 -10.83 2.16 4.63
N LEU A 61 -10.50 0.91 4.29
CA LEU A 61 -9.15 0.53 3.86
C LEU A 61 -8.75 1.27 2.58
N ASP A 62 -9.63 1.32 1.60
CA ASP A 62 -9.38 1.99 0.32
C ASP A 62 -9.20 3.51 0.50
N LEU A 63 -10.14 4.16 1.18
CA LEU A 63 -10.10 5.60 1.44
C LEU A 63 -8.85 6.02 2.24
N SER A 64 -8.49 5.25 3.25
CA SER A 64 -7.30 5.56 4.06
C SER A 64 -6.01 5.35 3.26
N PHE A 65 -5.94 4.31 2.42
CA PHE A 65 -4.79 4.11 1.55
C PHE A 65 -4.69 5.21 0.47
N TYR A 66 -5.80 5.61 -0.12
CA TYR A 66 -5.86 6.75 -1.03
C TYR A 66 -5.35 8.04 -0.35
N SER A 67 -5.79 8.29 0.88
CA SER A 67 -5.31 9.44 1.68
C SER A 67 -3.82 9.36 1.97
N TRP A 68 -3.28 8.16 2.24
CA TRP A 68 -1.86 7.90 2.39
C TRP A 68 -1.08 8.22 1.11
N HIS A 69 -1.59 7.79 -0.05
CA HIS A 69 -0.97 8.08 -1.33
C HIS A 69 -0.92 9.61 -1.60
N ILE A 70 -2.01 10.32 -1.33
CA ILE A 70 -2.02 11.80 -1.39
C ILE A 70 -0.96 12.40 -0.45
N ALA A 71 -0.84 11.87 0.78
CA ALA A 71 0.16 12.34 1.73
C ALA A 71 1.59 12.17 1.19
N ASN A 72 1.88 11.05 0.53
CA ASN A 72 3.17 10.81 -0.11
C ASN A 72 3.50 11.85 -1.18
N HIS A 73 2.50 12.37 -1.89
CA HIS A 73 2.69 13.45 -2.87
C HIS A 73 2.77 14.85 -2.25
N LYS A 74 2.11 15.08 -1.10
CA LYS A 74 2.04 16.40 -0.49
C LYS A 74 3.17 16.72 0.48
N PHE A 75 3.67 15.74 1.20
CA PHE A 75 4.72 15.95 2.20
C PHE A 75 6.11 15.72 1.62
N PRO A 76 7.00 16.76 1.59
CA PRO A 76 8.31 16.65 0.94
C PRO A 76 9.19 15.51 1.49
N TRP A 77 9.10 15.20 2.78
CA TRP A 77 9.87 14.12 3.39
C TRP A 77 9.36 12.72 2.98
N LEU A 78 8.04 12.54 2.75
CA LEU A 78 7.47 11.30 2.19
C LEU A 78 7.80 11.20 0.70
N TRP A 79 7.67 12.31 -0.03
CA TRP A 79 7.98 12.39 -1.45
C TRP A 79 9.40 11.91 -1.78
N ARG A 80 10.37 12.16 -0.91
CA ARG A 80 11.76 11.70 -1.09
C ARG A 80 11.87 10.18 -1.26
N PHE A 81 10.99 9.41 -0.67
CA PHE A 81 10.95 7.96 -0.80
C PHE A 81 10.02 7.50 -1.92
N HIS A 82 8.93 8.22 -2.09
CA HIS A 82 7.86 7.89 -3.04
C HIS A 82 8.21 8.22 -4.49
N ASN A 83 8.98 9.26 -4.74
CA ASN A 83 9.34 9.69 -6.09
C ASN A 83 10.15 8.66 -6.89
N VAL A 84 10.74 7.66 -6.24
CA VAL A 84 11.60 6.66 -6.89
C VAL A 84 10.89 5.92 -8.03
N HIS A 85 9.59 5.67 -7.88
CA HIS A 85 8.80 5.05 -8.93
C HIS A 85 8.20 6.06 -9.94
N HIS A 86 8.25 7.36 -9.65
CA HIS A 86 7.82 8.42 -10.56
C HIS A 86 8.93 9.02 -11.42
N ILE A 87 10.20 8.71 -11.14
CA ILE A 87 11.36 9.29 -11.88
C ILE A 87 11.51 8.71 -13.28
N ASP A 88 11.00 7.50 -13.54
CA ASP A 88 11.18 6.87 -14.83
C ASP A 88 10.21 7.47 -15.88
N PRO A 89 10.73 8.11 -16.95
CA PRO A 89 9.87 8.67 -18.00
C PRO A 89 9.13 7.61 -18.82
N ASP A 90 9.64 6.39 -18.83
CA ASP A 90 9.01 5.24 -19.50
C ASP A 90 8.35 4.37 -18.43
N LEU A 91 7.11 4.72 -18.02
CA LEU A 91 6.32 3.94 -17.08
C LEU A 91 5.98 2.58 -17.70
N ASP A 92 6.66 1.55 -17.26
CA ASP A 92 6.35 0.15 -17.58
C ASP A 92 6.05 -0.67 -16.31
N VAL A 93 5.66 -1.94 -16.50
CA VAL A 93 5.34 -2.84 -15.38
C VAL A 93 6.52 -3.00 -14.42
N SER A 94 7.77 -2.89 -14.89
CA SER A 94 8.96 -2.99 -14.04
C SER A 94 9.16 -1.77 -13.14
N THR A 95 8.68 -0.60 -13.57
CA THR A 95 8.69 0.63 -12.79
C THR A 95 7.72 0.58 -11.61
N GLY A 96 6.59 -0.09 -11.80
CA GLY A 96 5.61 -0.32 -10.74
C GLY A 96 6.11 -1.19 -9.57
N LEU A 97 7.21 -1.93 -9.78
CA LEU A 97 7.87 -2.73 -8.73
C LEU A 97 9.04 -1.98 -8.06
N ARG A 98 9.38 -0.78 -8.52
CA ARG A 98 10.51 0.01 -8.06
C ARG A 98 10.14 0.85 -6.85
N PHE A 99 10.14 0.25 -5.67
CA PHE A 99 9.88 0.96 -4.42
C PHE A 99 11.17 1.20 -3.64
N HIS A 100 11.30 2.39 -3.06
CA HIS A 100 12.36 2.63 -2.09
C HIS A 100 12.06 1.87 -0.80
N PHE A 101 13.04 1.20 -0.20
CA PHE A 101 12.83 0.41 1.03
C PHE A 101 12.24 1.25 2.18
N GLY A 102 12.59 2.54 2.27
CA GLY A 102 12.02 3.48 3.24
C GLY A 102 10.53 3.71 3.05
N GLU A 103 10.05 3.78 1.79
CA GLU A 103 8.62 3.85 1.49
C GLU A 103 7.90 2.57 1.94
N VAL A 104 8.50 1.41 1.68
CA VAL A 104 7.95 0.11 2.10
C VAL A 104 7.80 0.05 3.62
N LEU A 105 8.80 0.51 4.38
CA LEU A 105 8.75 0.56 5.85
C LEU A 105 7.69 1.54 6.37
N LEU A 106 7.63 2.76 5.82
CA LEU A 106 6.64 3.77 6.21
C LEU A 106 5.21 3.31 5.88
N SER A 107 5.02 2.71 4.70
CA SER A 107 3.74 2.13 4.31
C SER A 107 3.33 0.96 5.21
N THR A 108 4.30 0.19 5.71
CA THR A 108 4.04 -0.87 6.69
C THR A 108 3.54 -0.30 8.01
N LEU A 109 4.23 0.71 8.54
CA LEU A 109 3.82 1.38 9.77
C LEU A 109 2.41 1.97 9.62
N PHE A 110 2.16 2.64 8.50
CA PHE A 110 0.82 3.12 8.18
C PHE A 110 -0.21 1.99 8.15
N ARG A 111 0.10 0.85 7.53
CA ARG A 111 -0.78 -0.31 7.44
C ARG A 111 -1.11 -0.89 8.82
N VAL A 112 -0.13 -0.99 9.71
CA VAL A 112 -0.33 -1.43 11.10
C VAL A 112 -1.34 -0.51 11.82
N VAL A 113 -1.13 0.79 11.73
CA VAL A 113 -2.04 1.79 12.31
C VAL A 113 -3.43 1.72 11.67
N GLN A 114 -3.50 1.65 10.35
CA GLN A 114 -4.73 1.56 9.58
C GLN A 114 -5.60 0.36 10.02
N VAL A 115 -5.02 -0.85 10.01
CA VAL A 115 -5.74 -2.08 10.37
C VAL A 115 -6.20 -2.03 11.83
N SER A 116 -5.35 -1.53 12.72
CA SER A 116 -5.67 -1.39 14.14
C SER A 116 -6.83 -0.42 14.39
N LEU A 117 -6.82 0.75 13.74
CA LEU A 117 -7.85 1.76 13.92
C LEU A 117 -9.18 1.40 13.27
N ILE A 118 -9.15 0.77 12.10
CA ILE A 118 -10.38 0.37 11.40
C ILE A 118 -11.04 -0.83 12.10
N GLY A 119 -10.26 -1.78 12.59
CA GLY A 119 -10.79 -2.99 13.25
C GLY A 119 -11.45 -3.96 12.28
N THR A 120 -10.90 -4.06 11.06
CA THR A 120 -11.44 -4.91 10.00
C THR A 120 -11.20 -6.39 10.25
N SER A 121 -12.08 -7.24 9.71
CA SER A 121 -11.90 -8.69 9.78
C SER A 121 -10.76 -9.17 8.85
N PHE A 122 -10.21 -10.34 9.17
CA PHE A 122 -9.20 -11.00 8.33
C PHE A 122 -9.68 -11.16 6.88
N ALA A 123 -10.92 -11.61 6.69
CA ALA A 123 -11.50 -11.82 5.36
C ALA A 123 -11.59 -10.52 4.55
N THR A 124 -12.03 -9.42 5.20
CA THR A 124 -12.11 -8.10 4.56
C THR A 124 -10.73 -7.60 4.14
N PHE A 125 -9.74 -7.74 5.02
CA PHE A 125 -8.37 -7.32 4.74
C PHE A 125 -7.78 -8.11 3.56
N VAL A 126 -7.92 -9.44 3.56
CA VAL A 126 -7.40 -10.28 2.46
C VAL A 126 -8.11 -9.96 1.14
N ALA A 127 -9.44 -9.78 1.16
CA ALA A 127 -10.18 -9.39 -0.04
C ALA A 127 -9.70 -8.05 -0.59
N TYR A 128 -9.47 -7.06 0.29
CA TYR A 128 -8.93 -5.77 -0.09
C TYR A 128 -7.52 -5.89 -0.71
N GLU A 129 -6.62 -6.63 -0.07
CA GLU A 129 -5.26 -6.83 -0.59
C GLU A 129 -5.24 -7.48 -1.97
N VAL A 130 -6.07 -8.50 -2.18
CA VAL A 130 -6.20 -9.17 -3.50
C VAL A 130 -6.66 -8.19 -4.57
N VAL A 131 -7.74 -7.44 -4.30
CA VAL A 131 -8.24 -6.44 -5.24
C VAL A 131 -7.19 -5.35 -5.50
N PHE A 132 -6.59 -4.82 -4.45
CA PHE A 132 -5.56 -3.80 -4.57
C PHE A 132 -4.36 -4.27 -5.41
N GLN A 133 -3.85 -5.48 -5.18
CA GLN A 133 -2.72 -6.03 -5.94
C GLN A 133 -3.09 -6.30 -7.41
N CYS A 134 -4.35 -6.66 -7.71
CA CYS A 134 -4.78 -6.88 -9.08
C CYS A 134 -4.93 -5.58 -9.88
N PHE A 135 -5.38 -4.50 -9.24
CA PHE A 135 -5.70 -3.24 -9.92
C PHE A 135 -4.59 -2.20 -9.85
N SER A 136 -3.72 -2.23 -8.85
CA SER A 136 -2.64 -1.26 -8.68
C SER A 136 -1.66 -1.22 -9.87
N PRO A 137 -1.17 -2.34 -10.42
CA PRO A 137 -0.28 -2.32 -11.58
C PRO A 137 -0.93 -1.75 -12.85
N THR A 138 -2.24 -1.99 -13.04
CA THR A 138 -2.98 -1.51 -14.23
C THR A 138 -3.27 -0.01 -14.15
N ALA A 139 -3.46 0.54 -12.96
CA ALA A 139 -3.64 1.97 -12.76
C ALA A 139 -2.37 2.78 -13.10
N ILE A 140 -1.19 2.21 -12.86
CA ILE A 140 0.11 2.83 -13.19
C ILE A 140 0.31 2.89 -14.70
N CYS A 141 -0.09 1.85 -15.45
CA CYS A 141 0.07 1.79 -16.90
C CYS A 141 -0.97 2.61 -17.69
N GLY A 142 -2.07 3.04 -17.07
CA GLY A 142 -3.21 3.67 -17.75
C GLY A 142 -3.37 5.18 -17.54
N CYS A 143 -2.57 5.84 -16.71
CA CYS A 143 -2.71 7.27 -16.47
C CYS A 143 -1.80 8.12 -17.38
N PRO A 144 -2.36 8.80 -18.39
CA PRO A 144 -1.64 9.86 -19.12
C PRO A 144 -1.62 11.17 -18.30
N PHE A 145 -1.54 11.11 -16.98
CA PHE A 145 -1.50 12.28 -16.14
C PHE A 145 -0.05 12.74 -15.99
N ALA A 146 0.45 13.46 -17.00
CA ALA A 146 1.62 14.29 -16.86
C ALA A 146 1.26 15.43 -15.88
N TRP A 147 1.71 15.33 -14.65
CA TRP A 147 1.74 16.44 -13.72
C TRP A 147 2.75 17.45 -14.24
N ASN A 148 2.27 18.52 -14.88
CA ASN A 148 3.08 19.70 -15.14
C ASN A 148 3.36 20.37 -13.79
N ALA A 149 4.50 20.02 -13.18
CA ALA A 149 5.07 20.79 -12.11
C ALA A 149 5.64 22.06 -12.73
N GLY A 150 4.87 23.17 -12.66
CA GLY A 150 5.36 24.51 -12.87
C GLY A 150 6.22 24.99 -11.71
#